data_16fe45edbed12e17f598864a71f89cf2
#
_entry.id   16fe45edbed12e17f598864a71f89cf2
#
_cell.length_a   1.000
_cell.length_b   1.000
_cell.length_c   1.000
_cell.angle_alpha   90.00
_cell.angle_beta   90.00
_cell.angle_gamma   90.00
#
_symmetry.space_group_name_H-M   'P 1'
#
loop_
_entity.id
_entity.type
_entity.pdbx_description
1 polymer ?
#
loop_
_entity_poly.entity_id
_entity_poly.type
_entity_poly.pdbx_seq_one_letter_code
_entity_poly.pdbx_strand_id
1 'polypeptide(L)'
;KLTGSENSVVGVTVLLAVLVLRQADFGIKTTHGLLSIAGIFGILIAGPRLSNMLSPIPAFFVNVFCIMLLMILGCHNVIMYNHSTFVLGYLLLQGYDVSGHAYLLRVEGLLAGMVICMAIFYKNQKNRPYRRTFLDLFREFDLSSARNRWYVKLTFIVSSAMLVMSLLGLPRAMWAGIACMSVCLPFTDDCMGRAEKRGLFNIVGSLVFVALYLILPESMYPYIGMIGGIGVGYSAGYAWQTAFN
;
A
#
# COMPACT_ATOMS: atom_id res chain seq x y z
N LYS A 1 -11.68 17.52 5.83
CA LYS A 1 -13.09 17.52 6.29
C LYS A 1 -14.11 17.32 5.15
N LEU A 2 -13.71 17.41 3.87
CA LEU A 2 -14.62 17.25 2.71
C LEU A 2 -15.21 15.84 2.58
N THR A 3 -14.48 14.80 3.02
CA THR A 3 -14.90 13.40 2.90
C THR A 3 -15.30 12.75 4.24
N GLY A 4 -15.41 13.54 5.32
CA GLY A 4 -15.67 13.03 6.67
C GLY A 4 -14.42 12.46 7.37
N SER A 5 -14.46 12.36 8.70
CA SER A 5 -13.35 11.82 9.51
C SER A 5 -13.07 10.35 9.21
N GLU A 6 -14.09 9.58 8.86
CA GLU A 6 -14.01 8.16 8.53
C GLU A 6 -13.23 7.86 7.24
N ASN A 7 -13.10 8.86 6.37
CA ASN A 7 -12.40 8.77 5.08
C ASN A 7 -11.02 9.45 5.09
N SER A 8 -10.42 9.69 6.25
CA SER A 8 -9.06 10.24 6.36
C SER A 8 -8.01 9.41 5.59
N VAL A 9 -8.23 8.09 5.50
CA VAL A 9 -7.39 7.15 4.75
C VAL A 9 -7.35 7.47 3.25
N VAL A 10 -8.42 8.01 2.67
CA VAL A 10 -8.44 8.46 1.26
C VAL A 10 -7.40 9.56 1.05
N GLY A 11 -7.36 10.54 1.95
CA GLY A 11 -6.37 11.62 1.90
C GLY A 11 -4.93 11.10 1.93
N VAL A 12 -4.66 10.14 2.83
CA VAL A 12 -3.34 9.50 2.93
C VAL A 12 -3.00 8.75 1.63
N THR A 13 -3.91 7.92 1.12
CA THR A 13 -3.71 7.14 -0.11
C THR A 13 -3.45 8.05 -1.32
N VAL A 14 -4.24 9.11 -1.48
CA VAL A 14 -4.08 10.08 -2.57
C VAL A 14 -2.77 10.85 -2.43
N LEU A 15 -2.41 11.30 -1.22
CA LEU A 15 -1.15 12.00 -0.98
C LEU A 15 0.06 11.13 -1.35
N LEU A 16 0.08 9.89 -0.91
CA LEU A 16 1.15 8.94 -1.25
C LEU A 16 1.20 8.69 -2.77
N ALA A 17 0.06 8.52 -3.42
CA ALA A 17 -0.02 8.36 -4.88
C ALA A 17 0.53 9.60 -5.61
N VAL A 18 0.19 10.81 -5.18
CA VAL A 18 0.71 12.07 -5.74
C VAL A 18 2.23 12.15 -5.62
N LEU A 19 2.77 11.84 -4.43
CA LEU A 19 4.22 11.87 -4.19
C LEU A 19 4.96 10.88 -5.09
N VAL A 20 4.45 9.68 -5.23
CA VAL A 20 5.05 8.64 -6.09
C VAL A 20 4.91 9.04 -7.56
N LEU A 21 3.72 9.42 -8.04
CA LEU A 21 3.47 9.74 -9.44
C LEU A 21 4.17 11.02 -9.93
N ARG A 22 4.66 11.83 -9.00
CA ARG A 22 5.56 12.93 -9.34
C ARG A 22 6.90 12.45 -9.93
N GLN A 23 7.38 11.29 -9.50
CA GLN A 23 8.68 10.72 -9.89
C GLN A 23 8.56 9.42 -10.66
N ALA A 24 7.49 8.66 -10.41
CA ALA A 24 7.30 7.33 -10.97
C ALA A 24 7.15 7.37 -12.49
N ASP A 25 7.83 6.43 -13.11
CA ASP A 25 7.81 6.18 -14.55
C ASP A 25 7.28 4.76 -14.77
N PHE A 26 6.20 4.65 -15.54
CA PHE A 26 5.61 3.35 -15.87
C PHE A 26 6.25 2.71 -17.10
N GLY A 27 7.19 3.38 -17.78
CA GLY A 27 7.87 2.88 -18.96
C GLY A 27 6.98 2.71 -20.19
N ILE A 28 5.79 3.32 -20.22
CA ILE A 28 4.79 3.27 -21.27
C ILE A 28 4.40 4.67 -21.76
N LYS A 29 3.74 4.77 -22.91
CA LYS A 29 3.23 6.04 -23.45
C LYS A 29 2.41 6.78 -22.39
N THR A 30 2.56 8.09 -22.28
CA THR A 30 1.91 8.90 -21.24
C THR A 30 0.38 8.71 -21.21
N THR A 31 -0.27 8.65 -22.38
CA THR A 31 -1.72 8.40 -22.45
C THR A 31 -2.12 7.02 -21.90
N HIS A 32 -1.30 5.99 -22.14
CA HIS A 32 -1.48 4.66 -21.58
C HIS A 32 -1.14 4.61 -20.09
N GLY A 33 -0.22 5.47 -19.62
CA GLY A 33 0.04 5.67 -18.19
C GLY A 33 -1.16 6.25 -17.45
N LEU A 34 -1.91 7.17 -18.08
CA LEU A 34 -3.19 7.65 -17.53
C LEU A 34 -4.21 6.52 -17.38
N LEU A 35 -4.27 5.60 -18.35
CA LEU A 35 -5.13 4.43 -18.27
C LEU A 35 -4.71 3.50 -17.11
N SER A 36 -3.40 3.32 -16.88
CA SER A 36 -2.90 2.57 -15.73
C SER A 36 -3.32 3.21 -14.42
N ILE A 37 -3.24 4.54 -14.29
CA ILE A 37 -3.70 5.27 -13.10
C ILE A 37 -5.21 5.06 -12.90
N ALA A 38 -6.02 5.14 -13.97
CA ALA A 38 -7.45 4.86 -13.89
C ALA A 38 -7.72 3.44 -13.39
N GLY A 39 -6.98 2.45 -13.90
CA GLY A 39 -7.06 1.07 -13.45
C GLY A 39 -6.70 0.90 -11.97
N ILE A 40 -5.59 1.53 -11.53
CA ILE A 40 -5.17 1.50 -10.12
C ILE A 40 -6.25 2.08 -9.21
N PHE A 41 -6.77 3.27 -9.51
CA PHE A 41 -7.83 3.87 -8.70
C PHE A 41 -9.15 3.10 -8.77
N GLY A 42 -9.49 2.49 -9.92
CA GLY A 42 -10.62 1.58 -10.04
C GLY A 42 -10.51 0.37 -9.11
N ILE A 43 -9.31 -0.23 -9.01
CA ILE A 43 -9.02 -1.32 -8.06
C ILE A 43 -9.13 -0.82 -6.62
N LEU A 44 -8.58 0.36 -6.29
CA LEU A 44 -8.64 0.94 -4.95
C LEU A 44 -10.08 1.27 -4.52
N ILE A 45 -10.96 1.60 -5.45
CA ILE A 45 -12.40 1.82 -5.18
C ILE A 45 -13.11 0.49 -4.95
N ALA A 46 -13.06 -0.42 -5.91
CA ALA A 46 -13.88 -1.61 -5.92
C ALA A 46 -13.31 -2.78 -5.09
N GLY A 47 -12.00 -3.01 -5.18
CA GLY A 47 -11.35 -4.19 -4.61
C GLY A 47 -11.48 -4.33 -3.09
N PRO A 48 -11.12 -3.31 -2.29
CA PRO A 48 -11.24 -3.36 -0.84
C PRO A 48 -12.67 -3.62 -0.38
N ARG A 49 -13.65 -2.95 -1.00
CA ARG A 49 -15.06 -3.11 -0.68
C ARG A 49 -15.56 -4.51 -1.02
N LEU A 50 -15.23 -4.99 -2.22
CA LEU A 50 -15.61 -6.35 -2.66
C LEU A 50 -15.02 -7.41 -1.73
N SER A 51 -13.74 -7.27 -1.37
CA SER A 51 -13.08 -8.19 -0.44
C SER A 51 -13.77 -8.23 0.93
N ASN A 52 -14.18 -7.08 1.47
CA ASN A 52 -14.82 -7.00 2.78
C ASN A 52 -16.28 -7.51 2.80
N MET A 53 -16.95 -7.59 1.64
CA MET A 53 -18.29 -8.15 1.52
C MET A 53 -18.30 -9.68 1.44
N LEU A 54 -17.14 -10.31 1.27
CA LEU A 54 -17.02 -11.75 1.06
C LEU A 54 -16.49 -12.46 2.31
N SER A 55 -16.79 -13.77 2.41
CA SER A 55 -16.17 -14.63 3.41
C SER A 55 -14.64 -14.75 3.16
N PRO A 56 -13.85 -15.18 4.16
CA PRO A 56 -12.38 -15.14 4.09
C PRO A 56 -11.76 -15.80 2.86
N ILE A 57 -12.29 -16.95 2.42
CA ILE A 57 -11.74 -17.71 1.29
C ILE A 57 -11.98 -17.00 -0.05
N PRO A 58 -13.19 -16.60 -0.45
CA PRO A 58 -13.39 -15.78 -1.65
C PRO A 58 -12.66 -14.43 -1.58
N ALA A 59 -12.63 -13.78 -0.41
CA ALA A 59 -11.89 -12.54 -0.21
C ALA A 59 -10.38 -12.70 -0.53
N PHE A 60 -9.79 -13.83 -0.18
CA PHE A 60 -8.40 -14.15 -0.53
C PHE A 60 -8.17 -14.07 -2.05
N PHE A 61 -9.04 -14.69 -2.85
CA PHE A 61 -8.88 -14.66 -4.32
C PHE A 61 -9.06 -13.24 -4.89
N VAL A 62 -9.98 -12.46 -4.33
CA VAL A 62 -10.13 -11.04 -4.70
C VAL A 62 -8.86 -10.26 -4.36
N ASN A 63 -8.28 -10.48 -3.17
CA ASN A 63 -7.03 -9.82 -2.76
C ASN A 63 -5.87 -10.21 -3.67
N VAL A 64 -5.71 -11.52 -3.98
CA VAL A 64 -4.70 -12.00 -4.92
C VAL A 64 -4.85 -11.31 -6.28
N PHE A 65 -6.05 -11.26 -6.83
CA PHE A 65 -6.32 -10.64 -8.12
C PHE A 65 -6.03 -9.13 -8.10
N CYS A 66 -6.57 -8.41 -7.12
CA CYS A 66 -6.41 -6.95 -7.01
C CYS A 66 -4.95 -6.55 -6.78
N ILE A 67 -4.26 -7.21 -5.85
CA ILE A 67 -2.85 -6.89 -5.54
C ILE A 67 -1.96 -7.22 -6.75
N MET A 68 -2.20 -8.34 -7.43
CA MET A 68 -1.47 -8.70 -8.65
C MET A 68 -1.65 -7.63 -9.73
N LEU A 69 -2.87 -7.17 -9.98
CA LEU A 69 -3.13 -6.10 -10.94
C LEU A 69 -2.43 -4.79 -10.53
N LEU A 70 -2.47 -4.41 -9.25
CA LEU A 70 -1.75 -3.23 -8.77
C LEU A 70 -0.24 -3.33 -9.01
N MET A 71 0.35 -4.52 -8.83
CA MET A 71 1.76 -4.76 -9.11
C MET A 71 2.08 -4.62 -10.61
N ILE A 72 1.26 -5.18 -11.48
CA ILE A 72 1.44 -5.11 -12.94
C ILE A 72 1.29 -3.67 -13.44
N LEU A 73 0.26 -2.95 -12.99
CA LEU A 73 -0.06 -1.61 -13.46
C LEU A 73 0.89 -0.54 -12.92
N GLY A 74 1.34 -0.67 -11.65
CA GLY A 74 2.03 0.40 -10.95
C GLY A 74 3.52 0.18 -10.69
N CYS A 75 4.03 -1.07 -10.78
CA CYS A 75 5.35 -1.41 -10.27
C CYS A 75 6.35 -1.84 -11.35
N HIS A 76 6.19 -1.37 -12.58
CA HIS A 76 7.08 -1.73 -13.70
C HIS A 76 8.56 -1.47 -13.38
N ASN A 77 8.87 -0.34 -12.75
CA ASN A 77 10.20 -0.06 -12.25
C ASN A 77 10.34 -0.49 -10.78
N VAL A 78 10.99 -1.63 -10.57
CA VAL A 78 11.15 -2.27 -9.26
C VAL A 78 11.93 -1.37 -8.28
N ILE A 79 12.88 -0.58 -8.77
CA ILE A 79 13.74 0.29 -7.95
C ILE A 79 12.95 1.43 -7.29
N MET A 80 11.84 1.85 -7.89
CA MET A 80 11.00 2.94 -7.36
C MET A 80 10.08 2.52 -6.21
N TYR A 81 10.02 1.23 -5.87
CA TYR A 81 9.21 0.71 -4.76
C TYR A 81 7.75 1.18 -4.75
N ASN A 82 7.14 1.39 -5.92
CA ASN A 82 5.76 1.88 -6.05
C ASN A 82 4.72 0.99 -5.38
N HIS A 83 5.04 -0.30 -5.17
CA HIS A 83 4.19 -1.22 -4.42
C HIS A 83 3.89 -0.74 -3.01
N SER A 84 4.87 -0.09 -2.35
CA SER A 84 4.70 0.46 -1.01
C SER A 84 3.65 1.58 -0.95
N THR A 85 3.21 2.09 -2.09
CA THR A 85 2.14 3.08 -2.17
C THR A 85 0.82 2.45 -2.59
N PHE A 86 0.80 1.73 -3.71
CA PHE A 86 -0.47 1.23 -4.27
C PHE A 86 -1.02 0.04 -3.49
N VAL A 87 -0.16 -0.91 -3.10
CA VAL A 87 -0.58 -2.03 -2.26
C VAL A 87 -0.90 -1.56 -0.86
N LEU A 88 -0.11 -0.63 -0.28
CA LEU A 88 -0.43 -0.04 1.02
C LEU A 88 -1.78 0.68 0.98
N GLY A 89 -2.04 1.50 -0.05
CA GLY A 89 -3.33 2.15 -0.22
C GLY A 89 -4.50 1.17 -0.25
N TYR A 90 -4.34 0.05 -0.97
CA TYR A 90 -5.31 -1.03 -0.99
C TYR A 90 -5.57 -1.62 0.40
N LEU A 91 -4.51 -1.98 1.13
CA LEU A 91 -4.60 -2.56 2.47
C LEU A 91 -5.23 -1.59 3.47
N LEU A 92 -4.87 -0.31 3.42
CA LEU A 92 -5.47 0.72 4.28
C LEU A 92 -6.97 0.89 4.00
N LEU A 93 -7.37 0.97 2.72
CA LEU A 93 -8.78 1.11 2.35
C LEU A 93 -9.61 -0.12 2.73
N GLN A 94 -9.01 -1.32 2.71
CA GLN A 94 -9.64 -2.55 3.17
C GLN A 94 -9.76 -2.61 4.69
N GLY A 95 -8.72 -2.23 5.41
CA GLY A 95 -8.70 -2.30 6.87
C GLY A 95 -9.57 -1.24 7.56
N TYR A 96 -9.83 -0.13 6.88
CA TYR A 96 -10.75 0.93 7.32
C TYR A 96 -11.99 0.95 6.43
N ASP A 97 -12.75 -0.14 6.44
CA ASP A 97 -13.96 -0.25 5.61
C ASP A 97 -15.03 0.76 6.03
N VAL A 98 -15.79 1.24 5.06
CA VAL A 98 -16.95 2.11 5.23
C VAL A 98 -18.08 1.65 4.33
N SER A 99 -19.32 1.97 4.70
CA SER A 99 -20.52 1.56 3.96
C SER A 99 -21.49 2.74 3.78
N GLY A 100 -22.50 2.55 2.97
CA GLY A 100 -23.57 3.53 2.74
C GLY A 100 -23.02 4.85 2.21
N HIS A 101 -23.47 5.96 2.78
CA HIS A 101 -23.09 7.31 2.36
C HIS A 101 -21.57 7.58 2.49
N ALA A 102 -20.93 7.06 3.55
CA ALA A 102 -19.49 7.22 3.75
C ALA A 102 -18.69 6.55 2.62
N TYR A 103 -19.18 5.45 2.04
CA TYR A 103 -18.56 4.83 0.88
C TYR A 103 -18.70 5.69 -0.38
N LEU A 104 -19.84 6.34 -0.60
CA LEU A 104 -19.99 7.28 -1.72
C LEU A 104 -18.99 8.42 -1.63
N LEU A 105 -18.84 9.02 -0.45
CA LEU A 105 -17.83 10.07 -0.20
C LEU A 105 -16.39 9.55 -0.42
N ARG A 106 -16.14 8.27 -0.11
CA ARG A 106 -14.86 7.62 -0.40
C ARG A 106 -14.61 7.52 -1.90
N VAL A 107 -15.60 7.10 -2.67
CA VAL A 107 -15.52 7.02 -4.14
C VAL A 107 -15.26 8.39 -4.74
N GLU A 108 -16.00 9.42 -4.33
CA GLU A 108 -15.80 10.81 -4.78
C GLU A 108 -14.38 11.31 -4.47
N GLY A 109 -13.89 11.06 -3.25
CA GLY A 109 -12.55 11.45 -2.83
C GLY A 109 -11.45 10.74 -3.64
N LEU A 110 -11.61 9.44 -3.92
CA LEU A 110 -10.68 8.68 -4.75
C LEU A 110 -10.72 9.11 -6.22
N LEU A 111 -11.91 9.42 -6.78
CA LEU A 111 -12.05 9.94 -8.13
C LEU A 111 -11.41 11.31 -8.28
N ALA A 112 -11.63 12.21 -7.32
CA ALA A 112 -10.95 13.51 -7.30
C ALA A 112 -9.43 13.34 -7.20
N GLY A 113 -8.96 12.43 -6.33
CA GLY A 113 -7.55 12.07 -6.20
C GLY A 113 -6.97 11.50 -7.50
N MET A 114 -7.72 10.64 -8.21
CA MET A 114 -7.34 10.11 -9.51
C MET A 114 -7.08 11.22 -10.54
N VAL A 115 -8.00 12.19 -10.63
CA VAL A 115 -7.84 13.32 -11.56
C VAL A 115 -6.59 14.14 -11.24
N ILE A 116 -6.34 14.43 -9.95
CA ILE A 116 -5.14 15.13 -9.50
C ILE A 116 -3.88 14.34 -9.88
N CYS A 117 -3.86 13.04 -9.59
CA CYS A 117 -2.75 12.15 -9.91
C CYS A 117 -2.49 12.09 -11.42
N MET A 118 -3.52 11.99 -12.24
CA MET A 118 -3.41 12.02 -13.70
C MET A 118 -2.83 13.33 -14.21
N ALA A 119 -3.28 14.47 -13.67
CA ALA A 119 -2.77 15.78 -14.06
C ALA A 119 -1.28 15.93 -13.73
N ILE A 120 -0.85 15.51 -12.54
CA ILE A 120 0.55 15.54 -12.11
C ILE A 120 1.41 14.62 -12.95
N PHE A 121 0.96 13.37 -13.16
CA PHE A 121 1.65 12.40 -14.00
C PHE A 121 1.81 12.91 -15.43
N TYR A 122 0.74 13.41 -16.05
CA TYR A 122 0.78 13.95 -17.40
C TYR A 122 1.77 15.11 -17.50
N LYS A 123 1.73 16.07 -16.55
CA LYS A 123 2.65 17.21 -16.55
C LYS A 123 4.12 16.78 -16.52
N ASN A 124 4.43 15.73 -15.74
CA ASN A 124 5.81 15.30 -15.53
C ASN A 124 6.31 14.33 -16.62
N GLN A 125 5.40 13.56 -17.24
CA GLN A 125 5.76 12.48 -18.18
C GLN A 125 5.45 12.78 -19.66
N LYS A 126 4.79 13.90 -19.98
CA LYS A 126 4.32 14.21 -21.36
C LYS A 126 5.43 14.21 -22.42
N ASN A 127 6.66 14.47 -22.03
CA ASN A 127 7.81 14.55 -22.96
C ASN A 127 8.65 13.27 -23.03
N ARG A 128 8.22 12.17 -22.38
CA ARG A 128 8.95 10.90 -22.42
C ARG A 128 8.72 10.13 -23.72
N PRO A 129 9.78 9.72 -24.44
CA PRO A 129 9.66 9.09 -25.75
C PRO A 129 9.40 7.58 -25.67
N TYR A 130 8.43 7.14 -24.84
CA TYR A 130 8.11 5.72 -24.74
C TYR A 130 7.24 5.25 -25.91
N ARG A 131 7.56 4.06 -26.43
CA ARG A 131 6.80 3.39 -27.50
C ARG A 131 5.86 2.31 -26.98
N ARG A 132 6.10 1.80 -25.76
CA ARG A 132 5.33 0.73 -25.13
C ARG A 132 3.88 1.15 -24.86
N THR A 133 2.99 0.19 -24.92
CA THR A 133 1.55 0.39 -24.70
C THR A 133 1.10 -0.20 -23.35
N PHE A 134 -0.13 0.10 -22.95
CA PHE A 134 -0.76 -0.49 -21.76
C PHE A 134 -0.83 -2.03 -21.84
N LEU A 135 -1.12 -2.59 -23.03
CA LEU A 135 -1.19 -4.03 -23.19
C LEU A 135 0.16 -4.73 -23.05
N ASP A 136 1.24 -4.04 -23.32
CA ASP A 136 2.59 -4.61 -23.19
C ASP A 136 2.92 -4.92 -21.73
N LEU A 137 2.32 -4.21 -20.75
CA LEU A 137 2.47 -4.52 -19.32
C LEU A 137 1.99 -5.95 -18.99
N PHE A 138 0.95 -6.41 -19.66
CA PHE A 138 0.40 -7.76 -19.46
C PHE A 138 1.11 -8.79 -20.34
N ARG A 139 1.49 -8.45 -21.57
CA ARG A 139 2.21 -9.35 -22.49
C ARG A 139 3.62 -9.69 -22.00
N GLU A 140 4.26 -8.76 -21.31
CA GLU A 140 5.58 -8.95 -20.71
C GLU A 140 5.55 -9.73 -19.39
N PHE A 141 4.38 -10.19 -18.98
CA PHE A 141 4.26 -11.01 -17.79
C PHE A 141 4.80 -12.42 -18.07
N ASP A 142 6.06 -12.62 -17.71
CA ASP A 142 6.77 -13.91 -17.84
C ASP A 142 7.35 -14.28 -16.46
N LEU A 143 7.03 -15.48 -15.99
CA LEU A 143 7.50 -16.02 -14.71
C LEU A 143 9.01 -16.31 -14.69
N SER A 144 9.68 -16.33 -15.83
CA SER A 144 11.13 -16.42 -15.89
C SER A 144 11.81 -15.16 -15.35
N SER A 145 11.15 -13.99 -15.46
CA SER A 145 11.64 -12.73 -14.95
C SER A 145 11.63 -12.65 -13.41
N ALA A 146 12.74 -12.22 -12.82
CA ALA A 146 12.86 -12.00 -11.38
C ALA A 146 11.79 -11.01 -10.85
N ARG A 147 11.48 -9.97 -11.64
CA ARG A 147 10.43 -9.00 -11.33
C ARG A 147 9.06 -9.66 -11.17
N ASN A 148 8.65 -10.47 -12.13
CA ASN A 148 7.32 -11.09 -12.11
C ASN A 148 7.21 -12.19 -11.06
N ARG A 149 8.30 -12.93 -10.80
CA ARG A 149 8.35 -13.85 -9.65
C ARG A 149 8.16 -13.11 -8.32
N TRP A 150 8.76 -11.94 -8.17
CA TRP A 150 8.54 -11.11 -6.99
C TRP A 150 7.09 -10.62 -6.89
N TYR A 151 6.44 -10.22 -8.00
CA TYR A 151 5.01 -9.86 -8.00
C TYR A 151 4.14 -10.99 -7.45
N VAL A 152 4.34 -12.21 -7.96
CA VAL A 152 3.61 -13.39 -7.50
C VAL A 152 3.88 -13.65 -6.03
N LYS A 153 5.16 -13.66 -5.63
CA LYS A 153 5.58 -13.91 -4.25
C LYS A 153 4.95 -12.90 -3.28
N LEU A 154 5.05 -11.60 -3.56
CA LEU A 154 4.49 -10.55 -2.72
C LEU A 154 2.96 -10.67 -2.62
N THR A 155 2.28 -10.84 -3.75
CA THR A 155 0.83 -10.98 -3.80
C THR A 155 0.34 -12.14 -2.95
N PHE A 156 0.94 -13.32 -3.10
CA PHE A 156 0.54 -14.50 -2.32
C PHE A 156 0.86 -14.35 -0.84
N ILE A 157 2.02 -13.84 -0.47
CA ILE A 157 2.41 -13.66 0.94
C ILE A 157 1.47 -12.69 1.64
N VAL A 158 1.20 -11.53 1.02
CA VAL A 158 0.31 -10.50 1.60
C VAL A 158 -1.12 -11.03 1.73
N SER A 159 -1.65 -11.62 0.65
CA SER A 159 -3.03 -12.14 0.66
C SER A 159 -3.20 -13.32 1.63
N SER A 160 -2.21 -14.22 1.74
CA SER A 160 -2.23 -15.33 2.69
C SER A 160 -2.15 -14.85 4.14
N ALA A 161 -1.32 -13.85 4.43
CA ALA A 161 -1.27 -13.26 5.77
C ALA A 161 -2.62 -12.66 6.17
N MET A 162 -3.29 -11.97 5.26
CA MET A 162 -4.63 -11.42 5.51
C MET A 162 -5.68 -12.52 5.69
N LEU A 163 -5.61 -13.60 4.90
CA LEU A 163 -6.49 -14.76 5.05
C LEU A 163 -6.33 -15.39 6.42
N VAL A 164 -5.10 -15.68 6.86
CA VAL A 164 -4.82 -16.29 8.16
C VAL A 164 -5.38 -15.42 9.29
N MET A 165 -5.11 -14.11 9.27
CA MET A 165 -5.64 -13.19 10.28
C MET A 165 -7.17 -13.16 10.30
N SER A 166 -7.80 -13.20 9.12
CA SER A 166 -9.25 -13.24 8.98
C SER A 166 -9.86 -14.55 9.49
N LEU A 167 -9.23 -15.71 9.20
CA LEU A 167 -9.68 -17.02 9.71
C LEU A 167 -9.54 -17.14 11.22
N LEU A 168 -8.52 -16.50 11.80
CA LEU A 168 -8.33 -16.44 13.26
C LEU A 168 -9.24 -15.42 13.96
N GLY A 169 -10.07 -14.69 13.20
CA GLY A 169 -10.95 -13.66 13.74
C GLY A 169 -10.20 -12.46 14.36
N LEU A 170 -8.94 -12.26 14.00
CA LEU A 170 -8.12 -11.19 14.55
C LEU A 170 -8.49 -9.85 13.91
N PRO A 171 -8.68 -8.79 14.70
CA PRO A 171 -9.03 -7.48 14.16
C PRO A 171 -7.88 -6.89 13.35
N ARG A 172 -8.25 -6.11 12.32
CA ARG A 172 -7.29 -5.35 11.50
C ARG A 172 -6.24 -6.22 10.79
N ALA A 173 -6.69 -7.25 10.06
CA ALA A 173 -5.86 -8.15 9.25
C ALA A 173 -4.89 -7.40 8.32
N MET A 174 -5.21 -6.16 7.93
CA MET A 174 -4.36 -5.30 7.10
C MET A 174 -2.94 -5.11 7.67
N TRP A 175 -2.76 -5.09 9.00
CA TRP A 175 -1.44 -4.88 9.59
C TRP A 175 -0.49 -6.04 9.31
N ALA A 176 -0.99 -7.28 9.26
CA ALA A 176 -0.21 -8.42 8.83
C ALA A 176 0.20 -8.29 7.35
N GLY A 177 -0.73 -7.86 6.49
CA GLY A 177 -0.44 -7.57 5.08
C GLY A 177 0.64 -6.49 4.91
N ILE A 178 0.53 -5.38 5.65
CA ILE A 178 1.53 -4.29 5.64
C ILE A 178 2.89 -4.79 6.12
N ALA A 179 2.92 -5.59 7.20
CA ALA A 179 4.15 -6.18 7.71
C ALA A 179 4.82 -7.06 6.66
N CYS A 180 4.07 -7.99 6.04
CA CYS A 180 4.57 -8.87 4.99
C CYS A 180 5.05 -8.08 3.77
N MET A 181 4.30 -7.07 3.32
CA MET A 181 4.69 -6.22 2.20
C MET A 181 6.03 -5.52 2.45
N SER A 182 6.25 -5.01 3.65
CA SER A 182 7.48 -4.27 3.98
C SER A 182 8.74 -5.15 4.09
N VAL A 183 8.56 -6.45 4.30
CA VAL A 183 9.64 -7.43 4.35
C VAL A 183 9.89 -8.05 2.98
N CYS A 184 8.84 -8.25 2.18
CA CYS A 184 8.92 -8.93 0.88
C CYS A 184 9.44 -7.99 -0.22
N LEU A 185 10.75 -7.70 -0.17
CA LEU A 185 11.42 -6.87 -1.16
C LEU A 185 11.78 -7.66 -2.44
N PRO A 186 12.06 -6.94 -3.55
CA PRO A 186 12.45 -7.58 -4.81
C PRO A 186 13.80 -8.31 -4.72
N PHE A 187 14.68 -7.92 -3.79
CA PHE A 187 15.99 -8.52 -3.59
C PHE A 187 15.94 -9.49 -2.40
N THR A 188 16.20 -10.78 -2.66
CA THR A 188 16.04 -11.87 -1.68
C THR A 188 16.94 -11.74 -0.46
N ASP A 189 18.16 -11.23 -0.62
CA ASP A 189 19.16 -11.13 0.45
C ASP A 189 18.72 -10.16 1.55
N ASP A 190 17.91 -9.16 1.19
CA ASP A 190 17.39 -8.17 2.14
C ASP A 190 16.17 -8.68 2.93
N CYS A 191 15.42 -9.67 2.41
CA CYS A 191 14.15 -10.09 3.00
C CYS A 191 14.33 -10.76 4.37
N MET A 192 15.30 -11.70 4.51
CA MET A 192 15.50 -12.42 5.75
C MET A 192 16.01 -11.51 6.88
N GLY A 193 17.04 -10.71 6.61
CA GLY A 193 17.58 -9.77 7.58
C GLY A 193 16.56 -8.71 8.02
N ARG A 194 15.65 -8.31 7.14
CA ARG A 194 14.55 -7.40 7.49
C ARG A 194 13.47 -8.08 8.32
N ALA A 195 13.15 -9.35 8.04
CA ALA A 195 12.17 -10.11 8.81
C ALA A 195 12.62 -10.27 10.27
N GLU A 196 13.87 -10.67 10.47
CA GLU A 196 14.47 -10.83 11.81
C GLU A 196 14.49 -9.50 12.58
N LYS A 197 15.00 -8.44 11.96
CA LYS A 197 15.05 -7.10 12.57
C LYS A 197 13.65 -6.59 12.88
N ARG A 198 12.68 -6.77 11.96
CA ARG A 198 11.31 -6.31 12.18
C ARG A 198 10.65 -7.03 13.36
N GLY A 199 10.82 -8.35 13.48
CA GLY A 199 10.29 -9.12 14.61
C GLY A 199 10.81 -8.59 15.96
N LEU A 200 12.12 -8.50 16.08
CA LEU A 200 12.78 -8.05 17.30
C LEU A 200 12.42 -6.59 17.66
N PHE A 201 12.56 -5.67 16.69
CA PHE A 201 12.33 -4.24 16.97
C PHE A 201 10.85 -3.89 17.14
N ASN A 202 9.92 -4.62 16.54
CA ASN A 202 8.49 -4.47 16.84
C ASN A 202 8.18 -4.87 18.30
N ILE A 203 8.76 -5.96 18.79
CA ILE A 203 8.59 -6.36 20.19
C ILE A 203 9.15 -5.28 21.13
N VAL A 204 10.37 -4.81 20.88
CA VAL A 204 10.99 -3.75 21.68
C VAL A 204 10.17 -2.46 21.64
N GLY A 205 9.76 -2.02 20.44
CA GLY A 205 8.94 -0.82 20.28
C GLY A 205 7.59 -0.93 21.00
N SER A 206 6.94 -2.09 20.89
CA SER A 206 5.68 -2.35 21.62
C SER A 206 5.84 -2.31 23.12
N LEU A 207 6.92 -2.88 23.66
CA LEU A 207 7.20 -2.84 25.11
C LEU A 207 7.46 -1.41 25.59
N VAL A 208 8.24 -0.62 24.84
CA VAL A 208 8.46 0.81 25.12
C VAL A 208 7.16 1.59 25.07
N PHE A 209 6.32 1.35 24.04
CA PHE A 209 5.02 2.01 23.92
C PHE A 209 4.12 1.71 25.12
N VAL A 210 4.01 0.44 25.53
CA VAL A 210 3.21 0.02 26.71
C VAL A 210 3.76 0.68 27.97
N ALA A 211 5.08 0.70 28.16
CA ALA A 211 5.70 1.36 29.31
C ALA A 211 5.37 2.86 29.36
N LEU A 212 5.50 3.56 28.22
CA LEU A 212 5.14 4.98 28.12
C LEU A 212 3.65 5.21 28.39
N TYR A 213 2.78 4.34 27.87
CA TYR A 213 1.34 4.43 28.09
C TYR A 213 0.94 4.24 29.55
N LEU A 214 1.67 3.41 30.31
CA LEU A 214 1.42 3.18 31.73
C LEU A 214 1.98 4.28 32.65
N ILE A 215 3.04 4.96 32.22
CA ILE A 215 3.74 5.97 33.03
C ILE A 215 3.20 7.38 32.78
N LEU A 216 2.81 7.69 31.55
CA LEU A 216 2.39 9.03 31.15
C LEU A 216 0.90 9.29 31.46
N PRO A 217 0.53 10.51 31.87
CA PRO A 217 -0.88 10.90 32.02
C PRO A 217 -1.59 10.93 30.67
N GLU A 218 -2.90 10.69 30.68
CA GLU A 218 -3.74 10.62 29.46
C GLU A 218 -3.62 11.86 28.56
N SER A 219 -3.40 13.03 29.13
CA SER A 219 -3.20 14.28 28.39
C SER A 219 -1.96 14.26 27.48
N MET A 220 -1.00 13.37 27.72
CA MET A 220 0.23 13.24 26.94
C MET A 220 0.18 12.14 25.85
N TYR A 221 -0.86 11.32 25.79
CA TYR A 221 -0.96 10.23 24.80
C TYR A 221 -0.86 10.70 23.34
N PRO A 222 -1.45 11.84 22.91
CA PRO A 222 -1.28 12.32 21.54
C PRO A 222 0.17 12.60 21.16
N TYR A 223 1.00 12.98 22.14
CA TYR A 223 2.42 13.29 21.88
C TYR A 223 3.27 12.04 21.66
N ILE A 224 2.85 10.86 22.18
CA ILE A 224 3.55 9.60 21.95
C ILE A 224 3.57 9.28 20.45
N GLY A 225 2.40 9.40 19.78
CA GLY A 225 2.30 9.19 18.33
C GLY A 225 3.12 10.20 17.52
N MET A 226 3.17 11.46 17.97
CA MET A 226 3.97 12.50 17.32
C MET A 226 5.48 12.22 17.46
N ILE A 227 5.94 11.83 18.63
CA ILE A 227 7.35 11.45 18.87
C ILE A 227 7.72 10.22 18.06
N GLY A 228 6.84 9.20 18.00
CA GLY A 228 7.01 8.03 17.15
C GLY A 228 7.15 8.39 15.68
N GLY A 229 6.27 9.24 15.15
CA GLY A 229 6.32 9.73 13.77
C GLY A 229 7.60 10.49 13.44
N ILE A 230 8.08 11.35 14.36
CA ILE A 230 9.35 12.04 14.22
C ILE A 230 10.51 11.03 14.25
N GLY A 231 10.47 10.06 15.17
CA GLY A 231 11.47 8.99 15.27
C GLY A 231 11.60 8.19 13.98
N VAL A 232 10.48 7.82 13.34
CA VAL A 232 10.48 7.15 12.02
C VAL A 232 11.12 8.04 10.94
N GLY A 233 10.76 9.33 10.90
CA GLY A 233 11.25 10.26 9.87
C GLY A 233 12.74 10.54 9.95
N TYR A 234 13.30 10.58 11.16
CA TYR A 234 14.72 10.91 11.38
C TYR A 234 15.64 9.70 11.53
N SER A 235 15.09 8.48 11.71
CA SER A 235 15.94 7.30 11.85
C SER A 235 16.54 6.86 10.52
N ALA A 236 17.87 6.78 10.47
CA ALA A 236 18.61 6.38 9.28
C ALA A 236 18.59 4.87 9.02
N GLY A 237 18.34 4.07 10.03
CA GLY A 237 18.39 2.61 9.95
C GLY A 237 16.99 1.97 9.98
N TYR A 238 16.76 0.97 9.12
CA TYR A 238 15.50 0.22 9.06
C TYR A 238 15.07 -0.37 10.42
N ALA A 239 16.01 -0.82 11.23
CA ALA A 239 15.75 -1.36 12.55
C ALA A 239 15.10 -0.32 13.48
N TRP A 240 15.66 0.89 13.53
CA TRP A 240 15.12 1.99 14.33
C TRP A 240 13.78 2.49 13.80
N GLN A 241 13.63 2.59 12.48
CA GLN A 241 12.33 2.92 11.87
C GLN A 241 11.25 1.92 12.28
N THR A 242 11.59 0.64 12.36
CA THR A 242 10.66 -0.41 12.79
C THR A 242 10.31 -0.30 14.28
N ALA A 243 11.25 0.11 15.13
CA ALA A 243 11.01 0.28 16.56
C ALA A 243 10.09 1.48 16.88
N PHE A 244 10.16 2.54 16.05
CA PHE A 244 9.32 3.74 16.20
C PHE A 244 7.93 3.62 15.56
N ASN A 245 7.72 2.64 14.68
CA ASN A 245 6.49 2.44 13.91
C ASN A 245 5.48 1.55 14.66
#